data_8c44a15518cdd3c41c28935e9d5633ba
#
_entry.id   8c44a15518cdd3c41c28935e9d5633ba
#
_cell.length_a   1.000
_cell.length_b   1.000
_cell.length_c   1.000
_cell.angle_alpha   90.00
_cell.angle_beta   90.00
_cell.angle_gamma   90.00
#
_symmetry.space_group_name_H-M   'P 1'
#
loop_
_entity.id
_entity.type
_entity.pdbx_description
1 polymer ?
#
loop_
_entity_poly.entity_id
_entity_poly.type
_entity_poly.pdbx_seq_one_letter_code
_entity_poly.pdbx_strand_id
1 'polypeptide(L)'
;MLNDRTRAASLNRGAVLKCDQKDIPHSRWYRFMGASGTEMPTKCVPQQRCGTHAPGWLSTPHPTRVGQIVNGKVCFHWSGKCCHWSANIQIKMCNGYYIYKLGKTPVCHLRYCGNAGFGKLLSFPLHYLVLGDVSYVPLPKTVPPC
;
A
#
# COMPACT_ATOMS: atom_id res chain seq x y z
N MET A 1 0.99 -2.10 10.86
CA MET A 1 1.89 -2.09 9.70
C MET A 1 1.31 -2.97 8.60
N LEU A 2 1.51 -2.61 7.33
CA LEU A 2 1.03 -3.36 6.17
C LEU A 2 2.25 -3.92 5.43
N ASN A 3 2.72 -5.08 5.84
CA ASN A 3 3.91 -5.74 5.28
C ASN A 3 3.59 -7.08 4.58
N ASP A 4 2.32 -7.43 4.47
CA ASP A 4 1.87 -8.64 3.79
C ASP A 4 2.21 -8.53 2.28
N ARG A 5 3.04 -9.46 1.79
CA ARG A 5 3.46 -9.55 0.40
C ARG A 5 2.29 -9.53 -0.58
N THR A 6 1.17 -10.14 -0.20
CA THR A 6 -0.02 -10.20 -1.07
C THR A 6 -0.65 -8.83 -1.31
N ARG A 7 -0.23 -7.76 -0.58
CA ARG A 7 -0.62 -6.37 -0.86
C ARG A 7 0.12 -5.73 -2.01
N ALA A 8 1.15 -6.36 -2.53
CA ALA A 8 1.92 -5.82 -3.66
C ALA A 8 1.04 -5.68 -4.91
N ALA A 9 1.01 -4.49 -5.49
CA ALA A 9 0.22 -4.21 -6.70
C ALA A 9 0.67 -5.00 -7.93
N SER A 10 1.89 -5.52 -7.92
CA SER A 10 2.43 -6.41 -8.96
C SER A 10 1.93 -7.84 -8.88
N LEU A 11 1.45 -8.30 -7.72
CA LEU A 11 1.05 -9.68 -7.53
C LEU A 11 -0.40 -9.91 -7.94
N ASN A 12 -0.63 -10.99 -8.66
CA ASN A 12 -1.97 -11.48 -8.94
C ASN A 12 -2.72 -11.82 -7.64
N ARG A 13 -4.03 -11.84 -7.69
CA ARG A 13 -4.83 -12.38 -6.61
C ARG A 13 -4.47 -13.84 -6.40
N GLY A 14 -4.35 -14.27 -5.19
CA GLY A 14 -4.24 -15.68 -4.86
C GLY A 14 -5.59 -16.42 -4.94
N ALA A 15 -5.59 -17.71 -4.59
CA ALA A 15 -6.80 -18.50 -4.45
C ALA A 15 -7.73 -17.96 -3.34
N VAL A 16 -7.17 -17.39 -2.28
CA VAL A 16 -7.92 -16.79 -1.18
C VAL A 16 -7.94 -15.27 -1.34
N LEU A 17 -9.14 -14.72 -1.55
CA LEU A 17 -9.34 -13.29 -1.67
C LEU A 17 -9.27 -12.61 -0.30
N LYS A 18 -8.54 -11.49 -0.25
CA LYS A 18 -8.43 -10.64 0.92
C LYS A 18 -9.41 -9.47 0.86
N CYS A 19 -9.82 -8.97 2.01
CA CYS A 19 -10.83 -7.94 2.12
C CYS A 19 -10.55 -6.98 3.28
N ASP A 20 -10.23 -5.73 2.98
CA ASP A 20 -9.91 -4.73 4.01
C ASP A 20 -11.15 -4.19 4.75
N GLN A 21 -12.36 -4.54 4.33
CA GLN A 21 -13.53 -4.33 5.16
C GLN A 21 -13.45 -5.14 6.46
N LYS A 22 -12.79 -6.31 6.42
CA LYS A 22 -12.56 -7.19 7.57
C LYS A 22 -11.18 -6.97 8.20
N ASP A 23 -10.14 -6.82 7.37
CA ASP A 23 -8.75 -6.77 7.81
C ASP A 23 -8.38 -5.39 8.40
N ILE A 24 -9.11 -4.32 8.00
CA ILE A 24 -8.96 -2.96 8.53
C ILE A 24 -10.30 -2.49 9.12
N PRO A 25 -10.74 -3.04 10.26
CA PRO A 25 -12.07 -2.79 10.81
C PRO A 25 -12.22 -1.39 11.41
N HIS A 26 -11.12 -0.74 11.78
CA HIS A 26 -11.10 0.57 12.43
C HIS A 26 -10.16 1.54 11.71
N SER A 27 -10.54 2.80 11.65
CA SER A 27 -9.71 3.86 11.11
C SER A 27 -8.47 4.07 11.98
N ARG A 28 -7.30 3.74 11.44
CA ARG A 28 -5.99 3.88 12.11
C ARG A 28 -4.91 4.30 11.12
N TRP A 29 -3.79 4.76 11.65
CA TRP A 29 -2.60 5.03 10.86
C TRP A 29 -1.84 3.75 10.55
N TYR A 30 -1.56 3.53 9.26
CA TYR A 30 -0.83 2.38 8.72
C TYR A 30 0.37 2.83 7.91
N ARG A 31 1.40 1.99 7.85
CA ARG A 31 2.56 2.16 7.00
C ARG A 31 2.73 0.92 6.13
N PHE A 32 2.95 1.12 4.82
CA PHE A 32 3.39 0.05 3.92
C PHE A 32 4.88 -0.21 4.12
N MET A 33 5.28 -1.47 4.16
CA MET A 33 6.67 -1.87 4.44
C MET A 33 7.01 -3.21 3.78
N GLY A 34 8.32 -3.42 3.57
CA GLY A 34 8.85 -4.70 3.13
C GLY A 34 8.27 -5.17 1.81
N ALA A 35 7.80 -6.39 1.76
CA ALA A 35 7.33 -7.04 0.54
C ALA A 35 6.04 -6.44 -0.06
N SER A 36 5.30 -5.62 0.68
CA SER A 36 4.15 -4.87 0.14
C SER A 36 4.55 -3.60 -0.63
N GLY A 37 5.79 -3.13 -0.47
CA GLY A 37 6.26 -1.84 -0.94
C GLY A 37 6.28 -0.79 0.17
N THR A 38 6.58 0.45 -0.17
CA THR A 38 6.81 1.54 0.80
C THR A 38 5.71 2.60 0.81
N GLU A 39 4.85 2.61 -0.21
CA GLU A 39 3.77 3.58 -0.38
C GLU A 39 2.63 2.99 -1.22
N MET A 40 1.50 3.66 -1.28
CA MET A 40 0.42 3.29 -2.19
C MET A 40 0.80 3.66 -3.64
N PRO A 41 0.44 2.83 -4.64
CA PRO A 41 0.61 3.19 -6.04
C PRO A 41 -0.29 4.39 -6.39
N THR A 42 0.21 5.29 -7.22
CA THR A 42 -0.50 6.50 -7.69
C THR A 42 -1.04 6.36 -9.12
N LYS A 43 -0.96 5.17 -9.67
CA LYS A 43 -1.56 4.81 -10.97
C LYS A 43 -2.59 3.70 -10.78
N CYS A 44 -3.58 3.67 -11.66
CA CYS A 44 -4.60 2.62 -11.66
C CYS A 44 -3.96 1.22 -11.68
N VAL A 45 -4.21 0.46 -10.62
CA VAL A 45 -3.74 -0.92 -10.52
C VAL A 45 -4.72 -1.83 -11.29
N PRO A 46 -4.24 -2.73 -12.16
CA PRO A 46 -5.10 -3.66 -12.85
C PRO A 46 -5.94 -4.52 -11.90
N GLN A 47 -7.17 -4.85 -12.30
CA GLN A 47 -8.03 -5.74 -11.53
C GLN A 47 -7.34 -7.08 -11.23
N GLN A 48 -7.79 -7.80 -10.21
CA GLN A 48 -7.26 -9.10 -9.81
C GLN A 48 -5.80 -9.05 -9.34
N ARG A 49 -5.36 -7.92 -8.81
CA ARG A 49 -4.06 -7.72 -8.19
C ARG A 49 -4.21 -7.52 -6.69
N CYS A 50 -3.07 -7.46 -5.98
CA CYS A 50 -3.04 -7.09 -4.56
C CYS A 50 -3.82 -8.08 -3.67
N GLY A 51 -3.91 -9.35 -4.06
CA GLY A 51 -4.63 -10.39 -3.31
C GLY A 51 -6.14 -10.19 -3.23
N THR A 52 -6.74 -9.40 -4.13
CA THR A 52 -8.18 -9.07 -4.11
C THR A 52 -8.75 -8.96 -5.52
N HIS A 53 -10.07 -8.78 -5.63
CA HIS A 53 -10.73 -8.48 -6.90
C HIS A 53 -10.46 -7.05 -7.36
N ALA A 54 -10.73 -6.08 -6.48
CA ALA A 54 -10.67 -4.66 -6.78
C ALA A 54 -9.55 -3.98 -5.98
N PRO A 55 -8.35 -3.84 -6.60
CA PRO A 55 -7.19 -3.22 -5.95
C PRO A 55 -7.38 -1.72 -5.78
N GLY A 56 -6.98 -1.23 -4.60
CA GLY A 56 -7.03 0.18 -4.23
C GLY A 56 -5.71 0.90 -4.51
N TRP A 57 -5.80 2.04 -5.17
CA TRP A 57 -4.69 2.90 -5.54
C TRP A 57 -5.02 4.35 -5.19
N LEU A 58 -3.99 5.15 -4.91
CA LEU A 58 -4.14 6.55 -4.51
C LEU A 58 -4.34 7.43 -5.73
N SER A 59 -5.51 8.05 -5.86
CA SER A 59 -5.85 8.92 -7.00
C SER A 59 -5.49 10.39 -6.78
N THR A 60 -5.03 10.74 -5.58
CA THR A 60 -4.53 12.08 -5.24
C THR A 60 -3.02 12.05 -5.01
N PRO A 61 -2.32 13.19 -5.14
CA PRO A 61 -0.90 13.25 -4.87
C PRO A 61 -0.56 12.93 -3.41
N HIS A 62 0.63 12.39 -3.17
CA HIS A 62 1.22 12.33 -1.84
C HIS A 62 1.63 13.73 -1.35
N PRO A 63 1.63 13.99 -0.03
CA PRO A 63 2.19 15.21 0.53
C PRO A 63 3.69 15.31 0.26
N THR A 64 4.19 16.54 0.13
CA THR A 64 5.60 16.79 -0.24
C THR A 64 6.44 17.38 0.90
N ARG A 65 5.82 17.75 2.02
CA ARG A 65 6.50 18.32 3.18
C ARG A 65 6.42 17.38 4.38
N VAL A 66 7.54 17.18 5.06
CA VAL A 66 7.59 16.40 6.31
C VAL A 66 6.64 16.98 7.33
N GLY A 67 5.84 16.13 7.97
CA GLY A 67 4.80 16.52 8.93
C GLY A 67 3.47 16.94 8.30
N GLN A 68 3.43 17.22 7.00
CA GLN A 68 2.19 17.61 6.31
C GLN A 68 1.19 16.46 6.30
N ILE A 69 -0.06 16.77 6.65
CA ILE A 69 -1.21 15.87 6.52
C ILE A 69 -2.10 16.40 5.41
N VAL A 70 -2.49 15.55 4.48
CA VAL A 70 -3.42 15.87 3.40
C VAL A 70 -4.57 14.89 3.37
N ASN A 71 -5.73 15.35 2.92
CA ASN A 71 -6.83 14.46 2.56
C ASN A 71 -6.52 13.81 1.22
N GLY A 72 -6.74 12.50 1.13
CA GLY A 72 -6.52 11.73 -0.07
C GLY A 72 -7.74 10.90 -0.45
N LYS A 73 -7.80 10.49 -1.69
CA LYS A 73 -8.83 9.62 -2.24
C LYS A 73 -8.20 8.35 -2.79
N VAL A 74 -8.62 7.21 -2.29
CA VAL A 74 -8.30 5.90 -2.85
C VAL A 74 -9.42 5.49 -3.81
N CYS A 75 -9.05 5.07 -5.00
CA CYS A 75 -9.94 4.49 -5.99
C CYS A 75 -9.73 2.98 -6.07
N PHE A 76 -10.80 2.22 -6.23
CA PHE A 76 -10.77 0.77 -6.38
C PHE A 76 -11.21 0.40 -7.80
N HIS A 77 -10.31 -0.32 -8.51
CA HIS A 77 -10.50 -0.68 -9.91
C HIS A 77 -11.37 -1.92 -10.05
N TRP A 78 -12.53 -1.77 -10.69
CA TRP A 78 -13.42 -2.88 -10.99
C TRP A 78 -14.27 -2.62 -12.22
N SER A 79 -14.67 -3.69 -12.92
CA SER A 79 -15.56 -3.63 -14.10
C SER A 79 -15.10 -2.61 -15.15
N GLY A 80 -13.81 -2.60 -15.46
CA GLY A 80 -13.20 -1.70 -16.44
C GLY A 80 -13.11 -0.23 -16.01
N LYS A 81 -13.50 0.11 -14.77
CA LYS A 81 -13.44 1.47 -14.23
C LYS A 81 -12.35 1.57 -13.17
N CYS A 82 -11.33 2.38 -13.43
CA CYS A 82 -10.22 2.60 -12.48
C CYS A 82 -10.67 3.14 -11.12
N CYS A 83 -11.86 3.72 -11.03
CA CYS A 83 -12.47 4.23 -9.81
C CYS A 83 -13.93 3.83 -9.69
N HIS A 84 -14.20 2.53 -9.63
CA HIS A 84 -15.57 2.01 -9.46
C HIS A 84 -16.11 2.31 -8.06
N TRP A 85 -15.28 2.15 -7.02
CA TRP A 85 -15.53 2.62 -5.66
C TRP A 85 -14.40 3.52 -5.20
N SER A 86 -14.65 4.28 -4.16
CA SER A 86 -13.62 5.13 -3.55
C SER A 86 -13.76 5.20 -2.03
N ALA A 87 -12.66 5.53 -1.36
CA ALA A 87 -12.61 5.82 0.06
C ALA A 87 -11.77 7.06 0.31
N ASN A 88 -12.22 7.92 1.22
CA ASN A 88 -11.44 9.06 1.67
C ASN A 88 -10.50 8.62 2.79
N ILE A 89 -9.27 9.08 2.72
CA ILE A 89 -8.21 8.77 3.68
C ILE A 89 -7.47 10.05 4.06
N GLN A 90 -6.58 9.94 5.05
CA GLN A 90 -5.56 10.96 5.30
C GLN A 90 -4.17 10.38 5.06
N ILE A 91 -3.26 11.20 4.58
CA ILE A 91 -1.87 10.83 4.32
C ILE A 91 -0.97 11.81 5.06
N LYS A 92 0.02 11.31 5.78
CA LYS A 92 1.05 12.12 6.41
C LYS A 92 2.41 11.74 5.86
N MET A 93 3.19 12.75 5.50
CA MET A 93 4.59 12.56 5.16
C MET A 93 5.43 12.59 6.43
N CYS A 94 6.17 11.52 6.66
CA CYS A 94 7.18 11.41 7.70
C CYS A 94 8.57 11.59 7.08
N ASN A 95 9.61 11.55 7.89
CA ASN A 95 10.96 11.63 7.36
C ASN A 95 11.33 10.34 6.60
N GLY A 96 11.23 10.39 5.27
CA GLY A 96 11.56 9.29 4.36
C GLY A 96 10.47 8.24 4.13
N TYR A 97 9.24 8.42 4.64
CA TYR A 97 8.12 7.50 4.41
C TYR A 97 6.76 8.17 4.57
N TYR A 98 5.71 7.47 4.17
CA TYR A 98 4.32 7.90 4.36
C TYR A 98 3.58 7.00 5.35
N ILE A 99 2.64 7.59 6.08
CA ILE A 99 1.62 6.87 6.83
C ILE A 99 0.24 7.27 6.31
N TYR A 100 -0.69 6.32 6.36
CA TYR A 100 -2.04 6.45 5.82
C TYR A 100 -3.06 6.13 6.90
N LYS A 101 -4.00 7.02 7.12
CA LYS A 101 -5.14 6.76 7.99
C LYS A 101 -6.22 6.04 7.18
N LEU A 102 -6.17 4.73 7.22
CA LEU A 102 -7.06 3.84 6.48
C LEU A 102 -8.19 3.35 7.39
N GLY A 103 -9.35 3.17 6.80
CA GLY A 103 -10.52 2.57 7.42
C GLY A 103 -11.10 1.46 6.57
N LYS A 104 -12.25 0.95 6.97
CA LYS A 104 -12.99 -0.07 6.22
C LYS A 104 -13.18 0.34 4.76
N THR A 105 -13.04 -0.63 3.86
CA THR A 105 -13.45 -0.45 2.46
C THR A 105 -14.99 -0.51 2.35
N PRO A 106 -15.58 0.13 1.32
CA PRO A 106 -17.06 0.17 1.16
C PRO A 106 -17.70 -1.21 1.10
N VAL A 107 -17.08 -2.15 0.41
CA VAL A 107 -17.54 -3.53 0.25
C VAL A 107 -16.34 -4.50 0.26
N CYS A 108 -16.58 -5.82 0.30
CA CYS A 108 -15.63 -6.86 -0.08
C CYS A 108 -15.74 -7.16 -1.60
N HIS A 109 -14.74 -7.62 -2.33
CA HIS A 109 -13.34 -7.77 -1.94
C HIS A 109 -12.51 -6.61 -2.49
N LEU A 110 -12.31 -5.62 -1.67
CA LEU A 110 -11.49 -4.44 -1.94
C LEU A 110 -10.30 -4.43 -0.98
N ARG A 111 -9.15 -3.94 -1.45
CA ARG A 111 -7.95 -3.90 -0.63
C ARG A 111 -7.05 -2.73 -0.98
N TYR A 112 -6.49 -2.08 0.02
CA TYR A 112 -5.44 -1.06 -0.16
C TYR A 112 -4.13 -1.73 -0.58
N CYS A 113 -3.55 -1.30 -1.69
CA CYS A 113 -2.33 -1.89 -2.26
C CYS A 113 -1.08 -1.09 -1.93
N GLY A 114 0.03 -1.78 -1.83
CA GLY A 114 1.37 -1.19 -1.79
C GLY A 114 2.03 -1.27 -3.16
N ASN A 115 3.04 -0.43 -3.39
CA ASN A 115 3.65 -0.23 -4.72
C ASN A 115 4.74 -1.26 -5.08
N ALA A 116 4.98 -2.31 -4.30
CA ALA A 116 6.05 -3.27 -4.60
C ALA A 116 5.92 -3.84 -6.01
N GLY A 117 6.99 -3.74 -6.79
CA GLY A 117 7.06 -4.21 -8.17
C GLY A 117 6.12 -3.52 -9.16
N PHE A 118 5.52 -2.37 -8.78
CA PHE A 118 4.62 -1.62 -9.63
C PHE A 118 5.18 -0.21 -9.91
N GLY A 119 5.58 0.04 -11.15
CA GLY A 119 5.97 1.38 -11.61
C GLY A 119 7.39 1.85 -11.27
N LYS A 120 8.19 1.06 -10.56
CA LYS A 120 9.63 1.29 -10.41
C LYS A 120 10.38 0.09 -10.96
N LEU A 121 11.02 0.27 -12.11
CA LEU A 121 12.22 -0.49 -12.43
C LEU A 121 13.26 -0.04 -11.38
N LEU A 122 13.51 -0.87 -10.40
CA LEU A 122 14.66 -0.73 -9.53
C LEU A 122 15.89 -1.05 -10.37
N SER A 123 16.49 -0.02 -10.98
CA SER A 123 17.86 -0.12 -11.44
C SER A 123 18.75 -0.19 -10.20
N PHE A 124 19.00 -1.39 -9.73
CA PHE A 124 20.11 -1.63 -8.82
C PHE A 124 21.40 -1.57 -9.65
N PRO A 125 22.39 -0.75 -9.30
CA PRO A 125 23.72 -0.90 -9.85
C PRO A 125 24.24 -2.28 -9.46
N LEU A 126 24.70 -3.03 -10.45
CA LEU A 126 25.20 -4.43 -10.40
C LEU A 126 26.44 -4.62 -9.51
N HIS A 127 26.63 -3.86 -8.44
CA HIS A 127 27.87 -3.85 -7.66
C HIS A 127 27.70 -4.01 -6.15
N TYR A 128 26.61 -4.66 -5.70
CA TYR A 128 26.50 -5.02 -4.28
C TYR A 128 25.96 -6.44 -4.09
N LEU A 129 26.78 -7.43 -4.50
CA LEU A 129 26.77 -8.78 -3.92
C LEU A 129 27.81 -8.79 -2.79
N VAL A 130 27.49 -8.23 -1.65
CA VAL A 130 28.21 -8.53 -0.41
C VAL A 130 27.41 -9.58 0.32
N LEU A 131 27.96 -10.78 0.33
CA LEU A 131 27.62 -11.84 1.27
C LEU A 131 27.95 -11.32 2.68
N GLY A 132 26.97 -10.84 3.39
CA GLY A 132 27.10 -10.38 4.76
C GLY A 132 25.82 -10.64 5.51
N ASP A 133 25.92 -11.33 6.63
CA ASP A 133 24.90 -11.72 7.57
C ASP A 133 23.66 -10.80 7.59
N VAL A 134 22.53 -11.36 7.20
CA VAL A 134 21.25 -10.71 7.41
C VAL A 134 20.88 -10.85 8.88
N SER A 135 21.39 -9.94 9.70
CA SER A 135 20.90 -9.80 11.07
C SER A 135 19.42 -9.46 11.01
N TYR A 136 18.60 -10.40 11.44
CA TYR A 136 17.15 -10.20 11.57
C TYR A 136 16.92 -9.14 12.66
N VAL A 137 16.71 -7.91 12.24
CA VAL A 137 16.25 -6.84 13.15
C VAL A 137 14.73 -6.99 13.27
N PRO A 138 14.20 -7.35 14.45
CA PRO A 138 12.76 -7.44 14.64
C PRO A 138 12.14 -6.05 14.42
N LEU A 139 11.23 -5.95 13.45
CA LEU A 139 10.53 -4.71 13.15
C LEU A 139 9.65 -4.29 14.35
N PRO A 140 9.65 -3.02 14.74
CA PRO A 140 8.80 -2.54 15.82
C PRO A 140 7.32 -2.81 15.50
N LYS A 141 6.60 -3.36 16.46
CA LYS A 141 5.17 -3.72 16.34
C LYS A 141 4.23 -2.52 16.20
N THR A 142 4.73 -1.32 16.40
CA THR A 142 3.98 -0.06 16.31
C THR A 142 4.58 0.84 15.23
N VAL A 143 3.73 1.58 14.51
CA VAL A 143 4.20 2.64 13.62
C VAL A 143 4.83 3.72 14.51
N PRO A 144 6.12 4.06 14.35
CA PRO A 144 6.70 5.12 15.16
C PRO A 144 5.97 6.43 14.86
N PRO A 145 5.72 7.25 15.89
CA PRO A 145 5.17 8.58 15.68
C PRO A 145 6.13 9.39 14.78
N CYS A 146 5.59 10.01 13.79
CA CYS A 146 6.42 10.93 13.03
C CYS A 146 6.56 12.30 13.72
#